data_ca506adbc44e4d90c433a78d05a9341b
#
_entry.id   ca506adbc44e4d90c433a78d05a9341b
#
_cell.length_a   1.000
_cell.length_b   1.000
_cell.length_c   1.000
_cell.angle_alpha   90.00
_cell.angle_beta   90.00
_cell.angle_gamma   90.00
#
_symmetry.space_group_name_H-M   'P 1'
#
loop_
_entity.id
_entity.type
_entity.pdbx_description
1 polymer ?
#
loop_
_entity_poly.entity_id
_entity_poly.type
_entity_poly.pdbx_seq_one_letter_code
_entity_poly.pdbx_strand_id
1 'polypeptide(L)'
;GRVCAEIDMDAIAENFRIMHEAIHPETKMVAVIKTDGYGHGAVPIAQMIQPEDYIWGFAVATMTEAMILRKNQITKPVLILGYTFEEDYEDLIRYEIRPIVFKLDMAKELSEAAVHLKKTLSIHIGLDTGMSRIGFSDTEESIETIRKIASLPGIEIEGMFTHFAKADELDKTATNRQFERYMHFAHRLEEAGITIPLKHVSNSAALMELADMNLSLIHIS
;
A
#
# COMPACT_ATOMS: atom_id res chain seq x y z
N GLY A 1 38.74 3.80 -9.35
CA GLY A 1 38.21 3.71 -7.99
C GLY A 1 36.75 3.33 -8.02
N ARG A 2 36.37 2.24 -7.39
CA ARG A 2 34.95 1.89 -7.18
C ARG A 2 34.39 2.89 -6.17
N VAL A 3 33.39 3.65 -6.59
CA VAL A 3 32.62 4.47 -5.66
C VAL A 3 31.72 3.50 -4.89
N CYS A 4 32.08 3.18 -3.64
CA CYS A 4 31.18 2.49 -2.74
C CYS A 4 30.34 3.55 -2.05
N ALA A 5 29.03 3.54 -2.29
CA ALA A 5 28.10 4.31 -1.48
C ALA A 5 27.95 3.59 -0.14
N GLU A 6 28.45 4.20 0.94
CA GLU A 6 28.16 3.72 2.29
C GLU A 6 26.74 4.13 2.68
N ILE A 7 25.93 3.14 3.04
CA ILE A 7 24.58 3.38 3.57
C ILE A 7 24.69 3.39 5.09
N ASP A 8 24.36 4.52 5.70
CA ASP A 8 24.29 4.62 7.16
C ASP A 8 22.95 4.04 7.64
N MET A 9 22.97 2.79 8.07
CA MET A 9 21.80 2.09 8.56
C MET A 9 21.22 2.69 9.84
N ASP A 10 22.07 3.21 10.72
CA ASP A 10 21.60 3.84 11.96
C ASP A 10 20.88 5.15 11.68
N ALA A 11 21.35 5.92 10.71
CA ALA A 11 20.68 7.15 10.29
C ALA A 11 19.31 6.85 9.67
N ILE A 12 19.17 5.78 8.90
CA ILE A 12 17.91 5.35 8.32
C ILE A 12 16.93 4.94 9.42
N ALA A 13 17.36 4.12 10.37
CA ALA A 13 16.54 3.69 11.50
C ALA A 13 16.05 4.90 12.32
N GLU A 14 16.94 5.85 12.58
CA GLU A 14 16.61 7.08 13.31
C GLU A 14 15.60 7.94 12.54
N ASN A 15 15.72 8.04 11.23
CA ASN A 15 14.75 8.77 10.40
C ASN A 15 13.35 8.14 10.49
N PHE A 16 13.24 6.82 10.43
CA PHE A 16 11.95 6.14 10.62
C PHE A 16 11.37 6.42 12.01
N ARG A 17 12.19 6.38 13.04
CA ARG A 17 11.77 6.69 14.41
C ARG A 17 11.25 8.12 14.54
N ILE A 18 11.98 9.09 13.98
CA ILE A 18 11.57 10.50 13.98
C ILE A 18 10.25 10.70 13.25
N MET A 19 10.08 10.07 12.09
CA MET A 19 8.83 10.16 11.34
C MET A 19 7.66 9.53 12.10
N HIS A 20 7.88 8.41 12.78
CA HIS A 20 6.86 7.78 13.61
C HIS A 20 6.41 8.71 14.75
N GLU A 21 7.33 9.42 15.40
CA GLU A 21 7.01 10.37 16.46
C GLU A 21 6.19 11.58 15.96
N ALA A 22 6.30 11.91 14.66
CA ALA A 22 5.58 13.03 14.06
C ALA A 22 4.15 12.71 13.64
N ILE A 23 3.76 11.45 13.63
CA ILE A 23 2.41 11.01 13.21
C ILE A 23 1.57 10.57 14.41
N HIS A 24 0.27 10.37 14.20
CA HIS A 24 -0.63 9.88 15.25
C HIS A 24 -0.11 8.54 15.82
N PRO A 25 -0.09 8.35 17.16
CA PRO A 25 0.50 7.14 17.76
C PRO A 25 -0.07 5.81 17.28
N GLU A 26 -1.34 5.81 16.87
CA GLU A 26 -2.00 4.60 16.36
C GLU A 26 -1.76 4.35 14.87
N THR A 27 -1.25 5.35 14.15
CA THR A 27 -0.95 5.22 12.73
C THR A 27 0.36 4.47 12.56
N LYS A 28 0.32 3.41 11.75
CA LYS A 28 1.53 2.66 11.40
C LYS A 28 2.09 3.12 10.07
N MET A 29 3.33 2.74 9.82
CA MET A 29 4.06 3.12 8.63
C MET A 29 4.19 1.94 7.67
N VAL A 30 4.09 2.24 6.39
CA VAL A 30 4.46 1.32 5.32
C VAL A 30 5.75 1.84 4.69
N ALA A 31 6.82 1.07 4.82
CA ALA A 31 8.09 1.45 4.22
C ALA A 31 8.11 1.11 2.74
N VAL A 32 8.24 2.13 1.90
CA VAL A 32 8.37 1.93 0.46
C VAL A 32 9.82 1.58 0.14
N ILE A 33 10.01 0.37 -0.35
CA ILE A 33 11.33 -0.18 -0.65
C ILE A 33 11.52 -0.19 -2.17
N LYS A 34 12.47 0.60 -2.64
CA LYS A 34 12.89 0.56 -4.04
C LYS A 34 14.13 -0.30 -4.15
N THR A 35 14.04 -1.35 -4.94
CA THR A 35 15.20 -2.20 -5.21
C THR A 35 15.96 -1.65 -6.41
N ASP A 36 16.89 -0.75 -6.17
CA ASP A 36 17.76 -0.22 -7.22
C ASP A 36 18.56 -1.35 -7.85
N GLY A 37 18.04 -1.84 -8.99
CA GLY A 37 18.70 -2.78 -9.86
C GLY A 37 19.05 -4.14 -9.28
N TYR A 38 19.37 -4.29 -7.99
CA TYR A 38 19.80 -5.55 -7.39
C TYR A 38 19.46 -5.74 -5.92
N GLY A 39 18.69 -4.84 -5.33
CA GLY A 39 18.16 -4.99 -3.96
C GLY A 39 19.18 -4.92 -2.83
N HIS A 40 20.41 -4.54 -3.09
CA HIS A 40 21.49 -4.59 -2.09
C HIS A 40 21.29 -3.63 -0.90
N GLY A 41 20.52 -2.55 -1.07
CA GLY A 41 20.21 -1.62 0.01
C GLY A 41 18.86 -1.88 0.68
N ALA A 42 17.90 -2.41 -0.08
CA ALA A 42 16.52 -2.57 0.37
C ALA A 42 16.34 -3.71 1.39
N VAL A 43 16.96 -4.86 1.14
CA VAL A 43 16.84 -6.02 2.03
C VAL A 43 17.42 -5.77 3.43
N PRO A 44 18.65 -5.26 3.60
CA PRO A 44 19.16 -4.91 4.92
C PRO A 44 18.29 -3.90 5.65
N ILE A 45 17.77 -2.88 4.96
CA ILE A 45 16.87 -1.88 5.55
C ILE A 45 15.59 -2.56 6.05
N ALA A 46 14.97 -3.38 5.21
CA ALA A 46 13.74 -4.09 5.59
C ALA A 46 13.97 -5.01 6.78
N GLN A 47 15.06 -5.76 6.80
CA GLN A 47 15.40 -6.64 7.91
C GLN A 47 15.63 -5.86 9.21
N MET A 48 16.24 -4.68 9.13
CA MET A 48 16.51 -3.83 10.29
C MET A 48 15.23 -3.27 10.91
N ILE A 49 14.28 -2.80 10.09
CA ILE A 49 13.07 -2.13 10.59
C ILE A 49 11.88 -3.07 10.79
N GLN A 50 11.92 -4.28 10.23
CA GLN A 50 10.83 -5.24 10.39
C GLN A 50 10.42 -5.51 11.84
N PRO A 51 11.33 -5.60 12.84
CA PRO A 51 10.95 -5.82 14.22
C PRO A 51 10.20 -4.67 14.89
N GLU A 52 10.21 -3.48 14.30
CA GLU A 52 9.60 -2.31 14.92
C GLU A 52 8.06 -2.35 14.82
N ASP A 53 7.39 -2.17 15.95
CA ASP A 53 5.93 -2.26 16.06
C ASP A 53 5.19 -1.22 15.19
N TYR A 54 5.82 -0.07 14.94
CA TYR A 54 5.22 0.98 14.12
C TYR A 54 5.34 0.73 12.61
N ILE A 55 6.08 -0.30 12.20
CA ILE A 55 6.12 -0.73 10.80
C ILE A 55 5.05 -1.80 10.58
N TRP A 56 4.02 -1.45 9.82
CA TRP A 56 2.99 -2.41 9.43
C TRP A 56 3.52 -3.41 8.39
N GLY A 57 4.28 -2.90 7.43
CA GLY A 57 4.78 -3.71 6.33
C GLY A 57 5.58 -2.87 5.33
N PHE A 58 5.73 -3.43 4.15
CA PHE A 58 6.55 -2.88 3.09
C PHE A 58 5.74 -2.72 1.81
N ALA A 59 6.12 -1.77 0.98
CA ALA A 59 5.53 -1.59 -0.34
C ALA A 59 6.63 -1.59 -1.40
N VAL A 60 6.37 -2.30 -2.48
CA VAL A 60 7.27 -2.44 -3.61
C VAL A 60 6.53 -2.16 -4.91
N ALA A 61 7.25 -2.03 -6.01
CA ALA A 61 6.65 -1.75 -7.31
C ALA A 61 6.29 -3.01 -8.09
N THR A 62 7.03 -4.11 -7.89
CA THR A 62 6.91 -5.31 -8.73
C THR A 62 6.87 -6.61 -7.91
N MET A 63 6.36 -7.66 -8.55
CA MET A 63 6.37 -9.00 -7.96
C MET A 63 7.78 -9.52 -7.70
N THR A 64 8.73 -9.21 -8.57
CA THR A 64 10.14 -9.58 -8.39
C THR A 64 10.70 -9.01 -7.10
N GLU A 65 10.44 -7.74 -6.83
CA GLU A 65 10.85 -7.08 -5.59
C GLU A 65 10.20 -7.71 -4.36
N ALA A 66 8.91 -8.01 -4.44
CA ALA A 66 8.18 -8.68 -3.35
C ALA A 66 8.80 -10.06 -3.03
N MET A 67 9.13 -10.83 -4.05
CA MET A 67 9.75 -12.14 -3.88
C MET A 67 11.14 -12.05 -3.27
N ILE A 68 11.92 -11.05 -3.62
CA ILE A 68 13.23 -10.80 -2.98
C ILE A 68 13.06 -10.60 -1.46
N LEU A 69 12.08 -9.82 -1.05
CA LEU A 69 11.79 -9.63 0.37
C LEU A 69 11.42 -10.94 1.05
N ARG A 70 10.52 -11.72 0.47
CA ARG A 70 10.12 -13.02 1.03
C ARG A 70 11.28 -13.99 1.17
N LYS A 71 12.16 -14.06 0.17
CA LYS A 71 13.36 -14.92 0.19
C LYS A 71 14.38 -14.51 1.25
N ASN A 72 14.30 -13.28 1.73
CA ASN A 72 15.19 -12.73 2.76
C ASN A 72 14.50 -12.59 4.13
N GLN A 73 13.56 -13.47 4.42
CA GLN A 73 12.87 -13.61 5.72
C GLN A 73 12.05 -12.38 6.14
N ILE A 74 11.57 -11.62 5.18
CA ILE A 74 10.58 -10.58 5.47
C ILE A 74 9.21 -11.25 5.53
N THR A 75 8.60 -11.24 6.71
CA THR A 75 7.33 -11.90 7.00
C THR A 75 6.17 -10.94 7.18
N LYS A 76 6.44 -9.66 7.45
CA LYS A 76 5.42 -8.63 7.51
C LYS A 76 4.72 -8.46 6.16
N PRO A 77 3.52 -7.84 6.13
CA PRO A 77 2.81 -7.58 4.88
C PRO A 77 3.67 -6.90 3.82
N VAL A 78 3.51 -7.33 2.59
CA VAL A 78 4.17 -6.72 1.42
C VAL A 78 3.08 -6.34 0.42
N LEU A 79 3.02 -5.05 0.08
CA LEU A 79 2.12 -4.49 -0.93
C LEU A 79 2.87 -4.29 -2.24
N ILE A 80 2.19 -4.58 -3.35
CA ILE A 80 2.65 -4.15 -4.66
C ILE A 80 1.84 -2.92 -5.06
N LEU A 81 2.49 -1.76 -5.14
CA LEU A 81 1.83 -0.50 -5.49
C LEU A 81 1.57 -0.36 -6.99
N GLY A 82 2.30 -1.10 -7.80
CA GLY A 82 2.15 -1.11 -9.24
C GLY A 82 1.12 -2.13 -9.73
N TYR A 83 1.11 -2.32 -11.03
CA TYR A 83 0.25 -3.31 -11.68
C TYR A 83 0.82 -4.72 -11.44
N THR A 84 -0.06 -5.70 -11.21
CA THR A 84 0.30 -7.11 -11.12
C THR A 84 -0.23 -7.86 -12.35
N PHE A 85 0.54 -8.84 -12.83
CA PHE A 85 0.21 -9.60 -14.02
C PHE A 85 -0.40 -10.95 -13.66
N GLU A 86 -1.32 -11.43 -14.48
CA GLU A 86 -2.03 -12.68 -14.26
C GLU A 86 -1.08 -13.85 -14.03
N GLU A 87 0.04 -13.91 -14.74
CA GLU A 87 1.06 -14.94 -14.59
C GLU A 87 1.68 -15.03 -13.20
N ASP A 88 1.60 -13.96 -12.41
CA ASP A 88 2.13 -13.88 -11.05
C ASP A 88 1.08 -14.20 -9.96
N TYR A 89 -0.17 -14.41 -10.31
CA TYR A 89 -1.25 -14.52 -9.32
C TYR A 89 -1.09 -15.73 -8.39
N GLU A 90 -0.64 -16.87 -8.88
CA GLU A 90 -0.40 -18.03 -8.01
C GLU A 90 0.65 -17.74 -6.94
N ASP A 91 1.79 -17.20 -7.35
CA ASP A 91 2.89 -16.87 -6.44
C ASP A 91 2.48 -15.74 -5.48
N LEU A 92 1.76 -14.75 -5.98
CA LEU A 92 1.21 -13.68 -5.17
C LEU A 92 0.36 -14.24 -4.02
N ILE A 93 -0.49 -15.20 -4.31
CA ILE A 93 -1.36 -15.84 -3.31
C ILE A 93 -0.55 -16.73 -2.38
N ARG A 94 0.34 -17.55 -2.91
CA ARG A 94 1.16 -18.48 -2.12
C ARG A 94 2.07 -17.77 -1.13
N TYR A 95 2.64 -16.64 -1.53
CA TYR A 95 3.57 -15.86 -0.70
C TYR A 95 2.90 -14.73 0.06
N GLU A 96 1.56 -14.68 0.02
CA GLU A 96 0.75 -13.70 0.77
C GLU A 96 1.16 -12.26 0.47
N ILE A 97 1.36 -11.97 -0.81
CA ILE A 97 1.62 -10.61 -1.29
C ILE A 97 0.28 -9.90 -1.50
N ARG A 98 0.15 -8.65 -1.07
CA ARG A 98 -1.08 -7.86 -1.22
C ARG A 98 -1.02 -7.04 -2.51
N PRO A 99 -1.88 -7.31 -3.49
CA PRO A 99 -1.99 -6.48 -4.68
C PRO A 99 -2.90 -5.28 -4.43
N ILE A 100 -2.68 -4.21 -5.20
CA ILE A 100 -3.67 -3.15 -5.35
C ILE A 100 -4.58 -3.53 -6.51
N VAL A 101 -5.87 -3.58 -6.26
CA VAL A 101 -6.88 -3.93 -7.25
C VAL A 101 -7.53 -2.65 -7.78
N PHE A 102 -7.56 -2.52 -9.10
CA PHE A 102 -8.01 -1.33 -9.80
C PHE A 102 -9.31 -1.55 -10.58
N LYS A 103 -9.74 -2.79 -10.76
CA LYS A 103 -10.93 -3.13 -11.54
C LYS A 103 -11.49 -4.50 -11.16
N LEU A 104 -12.77 -4.70 -11.51
CA LEU A 104 -13.50 -5.92 -11.18
C LEU A 104 -12.91 -7.18 -11.85
N ASP A 105 -12.51 -7.09 -13.10
CA ASP A 105 -11.99 -8.25 -13.83
C ASP A 105 -10.75 -8.83 -13.16
N MET A 106 -9.84 -7.97 -12.71
CA MET A 106 -8.67 -8.38 -11.95
C MET A 106 -9.07 -9.08 -10.65
N ALA A 107 -10.04 -8.53 -9.93
CA ALA A 107 -10.52 -9.14 -8.68
C ALA A 107 -11.13 -10.52 -8.91
N LYS A 108 -11.88 -10.71 -10.00
CA LYS A 108 -12.46 -12.01 -10.37
C LYS A 108 -11.38 -13.04 -10.68
N GLU A 109 -10.37 -12.67 -11.43
CA GLU A 109 -9.24 -13.55 -11.76
C GLU A 109 -8.45 -13.95 -10.50
N LEU A 110 -8.20 -12.99 -9.60
CA LEU A 110 -7.56 -13.26 -8.32
C LEU A 110 -8.43 -14.19 -7.44
N SER A 111 -9.74 -13.98 -7.44
CA SER A 111 -10.68 -14.82 -6.71
C SER A 111 -10.62 -16.27 -7.20
N GLU A 112 -10.65 -16.49 -8.50
CA GLU A 112 -10.57 -17.82 -9.10
C GLU A 112 -9.25 -18.52 -8.69
N ALA A 113 -8.14 -17.81 -8.77
CA ALA A 113 -6.83 -18.34 -8.37
C ALA A 113 -6.79 -18.69 -6.86
N ALA A 114 -7.33 -17.81 -6.01
CA ALA A 114 -7.37 -18.03 -4.57
C ALA A 114 -8.22 -19.25 -4.20
N VAL A 115 -9.39 -19.40 -4.82
CA VAL A 115 -10.27 -20.55 -4.61
C VAL A 115 -9.57 -21.84 -5.07
N HIS A 116 -8.92 -21.80 -6.22
CA HIS A 116 -8.17 -22.96 -6.73
C HIS A 116 -7.06 -23.40 -5.77
N LEU A 117 -6.36 -22.46 -5.17
CA LEU A 117 -5.30 -22.72 -4.19
C LEU A 117 -5.84 -22.96 -2.77
N LYS A 118 -7.14 -22.89 -2.57
CA LYS A 118 -7.77 -23.02 -1.26
C LYS A 118 -7.24 -22.04 -0.22
N LYS A 119 -7.00 -20.81 -0.65
CA LYS A 119 -6.49 -19.72 0.18
C LYS A 119 -7.39 -18.49 0.08
N THR A 120 -7.27 -17.61 1.09
CA THR A 120 -7.87 -16.28 1.06
C THR A 120 -6.77 -15.28 0.79
N LEU A 121 -7.02 -14.37 -0.15
CA LEU A 121 -6.10 -13.30 -0.51
C LEU A 121 -6.60 -11.97 0.05
N SER A 122 -5.75 -11.29 0.80
CA SER A 122 -5.98 -9.91 1.20
C SER A 122 -5.61 -8.98 0.05
N ILE A 123 -6.55 -8.13 -0.34
CA ILE A 123 -6.34 -7.14 -1.40
C ILE A 123 -6.55 -5.73 -0.86
N HIS A 124 -5.99 -4.76 -1.55
CA HIS A 124 -6.22 -3.35 -1.31
C HIS A 124 -6.87 -2.72 -2.53
N ILE A 125 -7.86 -1.89 -2.32
CA ILE A 125 -8.55 -1.16 -3.39
C ILE A 125 -7.77 0.10 -3.71
N GLY A 126 -7.45 0.30 -4.98
CA GLY A 126 -6.81 1.53 -5.45
C GLY A 126 -7.83 2.55 -5.87
N LEU A 127 -7.85 3.71 -5.24
CA LEU A 127 -8.76 4.81 -5.53
C LEU A 127 -8.01 5.95 -6.21
N ASP A 128 -8.58 6.46 -7.30
CA ASP A 128 -8.10 7.64 -7.98
C ASP A 128 -8.87 8.88 -7.48
N THR A 129 -8.18 9.75 -6.75
CA THR A 129 -8.76 10.98 -6.21
C THR A 129 -8.24 12.26 -6.89
N GLY A 130 -7.53 12.14 -8.00
CA GLY A 130 -7.06 13.31 -8.73
C GLY A 130 -5.81 13.15 -9.58
N MET A 131 -5.15 12.00 -9.55
CA MET A 131 -3.98 11.75 -10.41
C MET A 131 -4.35 11.32 -11.83
N SER A 132 -5.58 10.91 -12.07
CA SER A 132 -6.07 10.40 -13.34
C SER A 132 -5.20 9.27 -13.93
N ARG A 133 -4.66 8.41 -13.07
CA ARG A 133 -3.81 7.29 -13.49
C ARG A 133 -4.59 5.98 -13.54
N ILE A 134 -4.57 5.26 -12.43
CA ILE A 134 -5.18 3.93 -12.32
C ILE A 134 -5.91 3.88 -10.98
N GLY A 135 -7.14 3.43 -10.98
CA GLY A 135 -7.91 3.29 -9.78
C GLY A 135 -9.40 3.50 -9.99
N PHE A 136 -10.17 3.15 -8.98
CA PHE A 136 -11.60 3.42 -8.96
C PHE A 136 -11.85 4.92 -8.75
N SER A 137 -12.77 5.47 -9.51
CA SER A 137 -13.27 6.83 -9.27
C SER A 137 -14.19 6.82 -8.03
N ASP A 138 -14.34 7.97 -7.40
CA ASP A 138 -15.20 8.12 -6.20
C ASP A 138 -16.69 8.30 -6.56
N THR A 139 -17.25 7.33 -7.27
CA THR A 139 -18.62 7.33 -7.82
C THR A 139 -19.47 6.23 -7.21
N GLU A 140 -20.81 6.35 -7.34
CA GLU A 140 -21.76 5.30 -6.96
C GLU A 140 -21.51 3.99 -7.73
N GLU A 141 -21.15 4.09 -9.01
CA GLU A 141 -20.81 2.92 -9.81
C GLU A 141 -19.63 2.16 -9.22
N SER A 142 -18.61 2.88 -8.74
CA SER A 142 -17.46 2.27 -8.07
C SER A 142 -17.86 1.59 -6.76
N ILE A 143 -18.78 2.16 -5.99
CA ILE A 143 -19.29 1.53 -4.76
C ILE A 143 -19.95 0.19 -5.09
N GLU A 144 -20.78 0.13 -6.11
CA GLU A 144 -21.41 -1.12 -6.53
C GLU A 144 -20.39 -2.15 -7.01
N THR A 145 -19.37 -1.70 -7.75
CA THR A 145 -18.28 -2.58 -8.20
C THR A 145 -17.49 -3.13 -7.01
N ILE A 146 -17.13 -2.29 -6.06
CA ILE A 146 -16.42 -2.71 -4.85
C ILE A 146 -17.27 -3.66 -4.01
N ARG A 147 -18.59 -3.45 -3.96
CA ARG A 147 -19.51 -4.38 -3.31
C ARG A 147 -19.44 -5.78 -3.93
N LYS A 148 -19.40 -5.86 -5.26
CA LYS A 148 -19.22 -7.13 -5.98
C LYS A 148 -17.89 -7.78 -5.64
N ILE A 149 -16.81 -7.00 -5.58
CA ILE A 149 -15.49 -7.48 -5.18
C ILE A 149 -15.51 -8.04 -3.76
N ALA A 150 -16.16 -7.35 -2.82
CA ALA A 150 -16.26 -7.78 -1.43
C ALA A 150 -16.99 -9.12 -1.28
N SER A 151 -17.86 -9.48 -2.22
CA SER A 151 -18.61 -10.73 -2.21
C SER A 151 -17.90 -11.88 -2.92
N LEU A 152 -16.77 -11.64 -3.58
CA LEU A 152 -16.05 -12.69 -4.29
C LEU A 152 -15.42 -13.70 -3.33
N PRO A 153 -15.53 -15.02 -3.61
CA PRO A 153 -14.92 -16.03 -2.76
C PRO A 153 -13.39 -15.92 -2.80
N GLY A 154 -12.76 -16.20 -1.66
CA GLY A 154 -11.30 -16.18 -1.55
C GLY A 154 -10.67 -14.79 -1.56
N ILE A 155 -11.48 -13.73 -1.52
CA ILE A 155 -11.01 -12.33 -1.51
C ILE A 155 -11.45 -11.65 -0.23
N GLU A 156 -10.53 -10.95 0.42
CA GLU A 156 -10.78 -10.08 1.56
C GLU A 156 -10.25 -8.69 1.27
N ILE A 157 -11.10 -7.68 1.34
CA ILE A 157 -10.68 -6.29 1.18
C ILE A 157 -10.09 -5.82 2.51
N GLU A 158 -8.77 -5.77 2.57
CA GLU A 158 -8.03 -5.39 3.77
C GLU A 158 -7.85 -3.88 3.86
N GLY A 159 -7.65 -3.21 2.75
CA GLY A 159 -7.32 -1.80 2.74
C GLY A 159 -7.80 -1.05 1.51
N MET A 160 -7.73 0.27 1.62
CA MET A 160 -7.99 1.20 0.52
C MET A 160 -6.84 2.20 0.43
N PHE A 161 -6.33 2.39 -0.77
CA PHE A 161 -5.16 3.18 -1.05
C PHE A 161 -5.45 4.27 -2.06
N THR A 162 -4.88 5.45 -1.84
CA THR A 162 -4.82 6.49 -2.86
C THR A 162 -3.42 7.09 -2.91
N HIS A 163 -3.01 7.53 -4.09
CA HIS A 163 -1.77 8.24 -4.29
C HIS A 163 -2.06 9.71 -4.50
N PHE A 164 -1.52 10.58 -3.65
CA PHE A 164 -1.73 12.01 -3.79
C PHE A 164 -0.87 12.58 -4.91
N ALA A 165 -1.53 13.26 -5.85
CA ALA A 165 -0.86 14.02 -6.88
C ALA A 165 -0.24 15.28 -6.28
N LYS A 166 0.96 15.66 -6.76
CA LYS A 166 1.58 16.98 -6.55
C LYS A 166 1.79 17.42 -5.10
N ALA A 167 1.93 16.50 -4.15
CA ALA A 167 2.25 16.91 -2.78
C ALA A 167 3.61 17.60 -2.67
N ASP A 168 4.48 17.42 -3.64
CA ASP A 168 5.78 18.09 -3.72
C ASP A 168 5.66 19.58 -4.09
N GLU A 169 4.52 20.02 -4.64
CA GLU A 169 4.30 21.38 -5.11
C GLU A 169 3.58 22.29 -4.10
N LEU A 170 3.59 21.98 -2.82
CA LEU A 170 3.03 22.83 -1.75
C LEU A 170 1.58 23.32 -1.94
N ASP A 171 0.80 22.74 -2.86
CA ASP A 171 -0.62 23.05 -2.97
C ASP A 171 -1.42 22.25 -1.93
N LYS A 172 -1.40 22.74 -0.71
CA LYS A 172 -2.14 22.18 0.42
C LYS A 172 -3.62 22.04 0.14
N THR A 173 -4.18 22.96 -0.63
CA THR A 173 -5.60 22.96 -0.98
C THR A 173 -5.96 21.77 -1.84
N ALA A 174 -5.16 21.45 -2.87
CA ALA A 174 -5.41 20.30 -3.72
C ALA A 174 -5.24 18.99 -2.96
N THR A 175 -4.21 18.87 -2.12
CA THR A 175 -3.99 17.69 -1.26
C THR A 175 -5.14 17.49 -0.29
N ASN A 176 -5.61 18.54 0.36
CA ASN A 176 -6.74 18.48 1.27
C ASN A 176 -8.03 18.05 0.58
N ARG A 177 -8.28 18.54 -0.64
CA ARG A 177 -9.44 18.12 -1.44
C ARG A 177 -9.39 16.65 -1.80
N GLN A 178 -8.23 16.15 -2.20
CA GLN A 178 -8.04 14.74 -2.51
C GLN A 178 -8.27 13.87 -1.26
N PHE A 179 -7.76 14.30 -0.12
CA PHE A 179 -7.97 13.60 1.14
C PHE A 179 -9.45 13.61 1.56
N GLU A 180 -10.13 14.74 1.45
CA GLU A 180 -11.56 14.84 1.75
C GLU A 180 -12.39 13.93 0.85
N ARG A 181 -12.10 13.89 -0.44
CA ARG A 181 -12.75 12.97 -1.39
C ARG A 181 -12.52 11.52 -1.00
N TYR A 182 -11.29 11.18 -0.64
CA TYR A 182 -10.92 9.85 -0.19
C TYR A 182 -11.70 9.44 1.06
N MET A 183 -11.73 10.27 2.07
CA MET A 183 -12.44 9.99 3.33
C MET A 183 -13.96 9.95 3.14
N HIS A 184 -14.48 10.84 2.30
CA HIS A 184 -15.90 10.84 1.96
C HIS A 184 -16.31 9.54 1.26
N PHE A 185 -15.51 9.09 0.31
CA PHE A 185 -15.75 7.82 -0.38
C PHE A 185 -15.66 6.63 0.58
N ALA A 186 -14.67 6.62 1.48
CA ALA A 186 -14.55 5.59 2.51
C ALA A 186 -15.81 5.53 3.40
N HIS A 187 -16.33 6.67 3.78
CA HIS A 187 -17.56 6.77 4.56
C HIS A 187 -18.78 6.22 3.79
N ARG A 188 -18.89 6.55 2.52
CA ARG A 188 -19.97 6.01 1.67
C ARG A 188 -19.88 4.49 1.49
N LEU A 189 -18.67 3.93 1.43
CA LEU A 189 -18.48 2.48 1.43
C LEU A 189 -18.99 1.85 2.73
N GLU A 190 -18.68 2.45 3.87
CA GLU A 190 -19.18 1.99 5.17
C GLU A 190 -20.71 2.02 5.23
N GLU A 191 -21.33 3.09 4.76
CA GLU A 191 -22.80 3.21 4.67
C GLU A 191 -23.39 2.13 3.76
N ALA A 192 -22.67 1.69 2.75
CA ALA A 192 -23.06 0.61 1.86
C ALA A 192 -22.81 -0.79 2.45
N GLY A 193 -22.31 -0.88 3.68
CA GLY A 193 -22.04 -2.13 4.36
C GLY A 193 -20.67 -2.74 4.05
N ILE A 194 -19.77 -1.97 3.43
CA ILE A 194 -18.42 -2.41 3.10
C ILE A 194 -17.44 -1.83 4.12
N THR A 195 -16.91 -2.70 4.98
CA THR A 195 -15.92 -2.29 5.97
C THR A 195 -14.52 -2.53 5.43
N ILE A 196 -13.71 -1.47 5.37
CA ILE A 196 -12.31 -1.55 4.97
C ILE A 196 -11.45 -1.16 6.17
N PRO A 197 -10.73 -2.13 6.78
CA PRO A 197 -9.99 -1.87 8.03
C PRO A 197 -8.88 -0.85 7.91
N LEU A 198 -8.15 -0.87 6.80
CA LEU A 198 -6.94 -0.06 6.63
C LEU A 198 -7.14 1.02 5.56
N LYS A 199 -6.92 2.26 5.95
CA LYS A 199 -6.94 3.40 5.02
C LYS A 199 -5.54 3.97 4.93
N HIS A 200 -4.98 4.01 3.74
CA HIS A 200 -3.61 4.49 3.57
C HIS A 200 -3.44 5.37 2.33
N VAL A 201 -2.44 6.21 2.42
CA VAL A 201 -2.07 7.16 1.38
C VAL A 201 -0.58 7.11 1.14
N SER A 202 -0.16 7.44 -0.07
CA SER A 202 1.26 7.51 -0.43
C SER A 202 1.64 8.93 -0.73
N ASN A 203 2.37 9.54 0.19
CA ASN A 203 3.20 10.72 -0.10
C ASN A 203 4.12 11.08 1.07
N SER A 204 5.42 11.00 0.85
CA SER A 204 6.42 11.36 1.86
C SER A 204 6.51 12.86 2.12
N ALA A 205 6.30 13.70 1.11
CA ALA A 205 6.41 15.17 1.25
C ALA A 205 5.27 15.76 2.09
N ALA A 206 4.12 15.11 2.12
CA ALA A 206 2.96 15.55 2.89
C ALA A 206 2.91 14.95 4.31
N LEU A 207 3.91 14.20 4.75
CA LEU A 207 3.88 13.48 6.02
C LEU A 207 3.56 14.40 7.20
N MET A 208 4.19 15.55 7.29
CA MET A 208 4.00 16.50 8.38
C MET A 208 2.58 17.11 8.38
N GLU A 209 1.98 17.26 7.21
CA GLU A 209 0.62 17.79 7.06
C GLU A 209 -0.45 16.73 7.28
N LEU A 210 -0.11 15.47 6.99
CA LEU A 210 -0.98 14.32 7.20
C LEU A 210 -1.00 13.85 8.66
N ALA A 211 -0.11 14.36 9.51
CA ALA A 211 0.04 13.94 10.90
C ALA A 211 -1.26 14.05 11.71
N ASP A 212 -2.10 15.04 11.42
CA ASP A 212 -3.37 15.25 12.09
C ASP A 212 -4.54 14.46 11.47
N MET A 213 -4.29 13.76 10.37
CA MET A 213 -5.30 12.97 9.68
C MET A 213 -5.38 11.57 10.28
N ASN A 214 -6.59 11.11 10.56
CA ASN A 214 -6.81 9.80 11.16
C ASN A 214 -6.70 8.69 10.11
N LEU A 215 -5.48 8.36 9.74
CA LEU A 215 -5.14 7.29 8.80
C LEU A 215 -4.61 6.06 9.54
N SER A 216 -4.90 4.88 9.01
CA SER A 216 -4.37 3.63 9.55
C SER A 216 -2.90 3.46 9.20
N LEU A 217 -2.52 3.82 7.98
CA LEU A 217 -1.17 3.63 7.44
C LEU A 217 -0.73 4.84 6.64
N ILE A 218 0.55 5.18 6.75
CA ILE A 218 1.20 6.19 5.91
C ILE A 218 2.42 5.55 5.24
N HIS A 219 2.57 5.77 3.94
CA HIS A 219 3.71 5.28 3.19
C HIS A 219 4.90 6.22 3.34
N ILE A 220 6.05 5.66 3.64
CA ILE A 220 7.32 6.37 3.79
C ILE A 220 8.32 5.77 2.81
N SER A 221 8.92 6.61 2.02
CA SER A 221 9.98 6.22 1.08
C SER A 221 11.36 6.65 1.52
#